data_71ed64d3787e0c5a7ada95f65504a511
#
_entry.id   71ed64d3787e0c5a7ada95f65504a511
#
_cell.length_a   1.000
_cell.length_b   1.000
_cell.length_c   1.000
_cell.angle_alpha   90.00
_cell.angle_beta   90.00
_cell.angle_gamma   90.00
#
_symmetry.space_group_name_H-M   'P 1'
#
loop_
_entity.id
_entity.type
_entity.pdbx_description
1 polymer ?
#
loop_
_entity_poly.entity_id
_entity_poly.type
_entity_poly.pdbx_seq_one_letter_code
_entity_poly.pdbx_strand_id
1 'polypeptide(L)'
;MLYQLHEFQRAMLSPLTAWAQAASKSFANPSSPFSLMPGAPRMAAAYELMYRLGKDYEKPEFNIHQIVKDGHNIPIVEQTIVEKPFCRLLRFKRYSDDADAVTQLKDEPVVLVCAPLSGHHSTLLRDTVRTLLQDHKVYITDWIDARMVPVETGPFHLHDYIAYIQEFIRHIGARNLHVISVCQPTVPVLAAISLMASRGEDTPLTMTMMGGPIDARRSPTSVNSLATQHSTAWFENNVIHTVPANYPGEGRQVYPGFLQHTGFVAMNPERHAQSHWDFYQSLLRGDEDDAEAHRRFYDEYNAVLDMAAEYYLETIRVVFQEFRLAEGTWDVEGERVRPQDIRHTALMTIEGELDDISGSGQTHVAHELCTGIPQDQRRSLTAEKCGHYGIFSGRRWRTIIYPQLRDFIREHAPEPKHGATKDVPETPAAKTLSAVPAGDAPAETTRATAAKRAKAPAKAAAPAKAAPAAKRAAAGSPRAKAVRTRKAA
;
A
#
# COMPACT_ATOMS: atom_id res chain seq x y z
N MET A 1 -9.36 16.82 -23.48
CA MET A 1 -8.18 16.99 -24.35
C MET A 1 -6.92 16.29 -23.80
N LEU A 2 -6.53 16.49 -22.55
CA LEU A 2 -5.28 15.89 -22.01
C LEU A 2 -5.34 14.35 -22.02
N TYR A 3 -6.44 13.74 -21.61
CA TYR A 3 -6.61 12.28 -21.63
C TYR A 3 -6.48 11.72 -23.06
N GLN A 4 -7.15 12.32 -24.03
CA GLN A 4 -7.04 11.91 -25.45
C GLN A 4 -5.60 12.08 -25.99
N LEU A 5 -4.91 13.16 -25.59
CA LEU A 5 -3.50 13.35 -25.95
C LEU A 5 -2.62 12.26 -25.37
N HIS A 6 -2.83 11.88 -24.10
CA HIS A 6 -2.12 10.78 -23.46
C HIS A 6 -2.34 9.45 -24.21
N GLU A 7 -3.60 9.11 -24.54
CA GLU A 7 -3.93 7.91 -25.31
C GLU A 7 -3.26 7.90 -26.68
N PHE A 8 -3.27 9.05 -27.37
CA PHE A 8 -2.60 9.19 -28.66
C PHE A 8 -1.08 8.99 -28.53
N GLN A 9 -0.43 9.61 -27.55
CA GLN A 9 1.00 9.42 -27.28
C GLN A 9 1.32 7.96 -26.97
N ARG A 10 0.50 7.29 -26.15
CA ARG A 10 0.62 5.88 -25.82
C ARG A 10 0.54 4.99 -27.07
N ALA A 11 -0.46 5.24 -27.92
CA ALA A 11 -0.63 4.50 -29.17
C ALA A 11 0.57 4.68 -30.12
N MET A 12 1.15 5.89 -30.18
CA MET A 12 2.35 6.15 -30.99
C MET A 12 3.62 5.49 -30.44
N LEU A 13 3.74 5.35 -29.11
CA LEU A 13 4.92 4.74 -28.49
C LEU A 13 4.83 3.20 -28.44
N SER A 14 3.63 2.62 -28.53
CA SER A 14 3.42 1.18 -28.46
C SER A 14 4.26 0.36 -29.44
N PRO A 15 4.43 0.72 -30.73
CA PRO A 15 5.30 -0.03 -31.64
C PRO A 15 6.79 0.01 -31.22
N LEU A 16 7.24 1.15 -30.67
CA LEU A 16 8.62 1.32 -30.20
C LEU A 16 8.90 0.46 -28.96
N THR A 17 7.95 0.40 -28.03
CA THR A 17 8.08 -0.44 -26.82
C THR A 17 8.03 -1.91 -27.18
N ALA A 18 7.16 -2.35 -28.10
CA ALA A 18 7.11 -3.71 -28.59
C ALA A 18 8.43 -4.12 -29.30
N TRP A 19 8.99 -3.21 -30.11
CA TRP A 19 10.31 -3.42 -30.73
C TRP A 19 11.42 -3.53 -29.67
N ALA A 20 11.43 -2.64 -28.66
CA ALA A 20 12.42 -2.71 -27.58
C ALA A 20 12.35 -4.03 -26.82
N GLN A 21 11.13 -4.55 -26.54
CA GLN A 21 10.95 -5.86 -25.93
C GLN A 21 11.51 -6.99 -26.79
N ALA A 22 11.20 -6.98 -28.09
CA ALA A 22 11.71 -8.01 -29.03
C ALA A 22 13.24 -7.95 -29.15
N ALA A 23 13.81 -6.75 -29.22
CA ALA A 23 15.25 -6.53 -29.24
C ALA A 23 15.93 -7.05 -27.98
N SER A 24 15.40 -6.67 -26.76
CA SER A 24 15.92 -7.18 -25.50
C SER A 24 15.98 -8.71 -25.49
N LYS A 25 14.85 -9.36 -25.80
CA LYS A 25 14.78 -10.84 -25.89
C LYS A 25 15.77 -11.43 -26.88
N SER A 26 15.97 -10.79 -28.04
CA SER A 26 16.87 -11.26 -29.07
C SER A 26 18.34 -11.18 -28.63
N PHE A 27 18.75 -10.13 -27.95
CA PHE A 27 20.10 -9.98 -27.39
C PHE A 27 20.35 -10.85 -26.16
N ALA A 28 19.33 -11.15 -25.38
CA ALA A 28 19.43 -11.97 -24.16
C ALA A 28 19.38 -13.48 -24.47
N ASN A 29 18.77 -13.91 -25.58
CA ASN A 29 18.58 -15.33 -25.88
C ASN A 29 19.89 -15.97 -26.38
N PRO A 30 20.48 -16.95 -25.66
CA PRO A 30 21.71 -17.63 -26.09
C PRO A 30 21.64 -18.30 -27.48
N SER A 31 20.43 -18.68 -27.92
CA SER A 31 20.22 -19.30 -29.25
C SER A 31 20.10 -18.27 -30.37
N SER A 32 20.13 -16.98 -30.08
CA SER A 32 20.06 -15.92 -31.08
C SER A 32 21.44 -15.50 -31.56
N PRO A 33 21.64 -15.27 -32.86
CA PRO A 33 22.90 -14.72 -33.37
C PRO A 33 23.30 -13.38 -32.75
N PHE A 34 22.33 -12.60 -32.33
CA PHE A 34 22.55 -11.30 -31.69
C PHE A 34 23.20 -11.41 -30.30
N SER A 35 23.03 -12.51 -29.58
CA SER A 35 23.69 -12.74 -28.28
C SER A 35 25.21 -12.88 -28.38
N LEU A 36 25.72 -13.23 -29.57
CA LEU A 36 27.16 -13.37 -29.83
C LEU A 36 27.84 -12.02 -30.16
N MET A 37 27.07 -10.95 -30.33
CA MET A 37 27.63 -9.64 -30.66
C MET A 37 28.35 -9.03 -29.44
N PRO A 38 29.49 -8.35 -29.65
CA PRO A 38 30.15 -7.60 -28.58
C PRO A 38 29.19 -6.59 -27.93
N GLY A 39 29.04 -6.69 -26.60
CA GLY A 39 28.12 -5.81 -25.85
C GLY A 39 26.65 -6.25 -25.83
N ALA A 40 26.31 -7.44 -26.33
CA ALA A 40 24.94 -7.98 -26.32
C ALA A 40 24.24 -7.88 -24.93
N PRO A 41 24.89 -8.18 -23.79
CA PRO A 41 24.24 -8.00 -22.50
C PRO A 41 23.86 -6.54 -22.19
N ARG A 42 24.69 -5.59 -22.61
CA ARG A 42 24.38 -4.14 -22.43
C ARG A 42 23.21 -3.71 -23.30
N MET A 43 23.15 -4.22 -24.54
CA MET A 43 22.02 -3.95 -25.45
C MET A 43 20.72 -4.57 -24.92
N ALA A 44 20.77 -5.83 -24.46
CA ALA A 44 19.62 -6.48 -23.83
C ALA A 44 19.08 -5.68 -22.65
N ALA A 45 19.95 -5.29 -21.73
CA ALA A 45 19.57 -4.51 -20.55
C ALA A 45 19.02 -3.12 -20.90
N ALA A 46 19.62 -2.42 -21.87
CA ALA A 46 19.15 -1.11 -22.31
C ALA A 46 17.78 -1.18 -22.98
N TYR A 47 17.55 -2.17 -23.83
CA TYR A 47 16.23 -2.37 -24.46
C TYR A 47 15.18 -2.85 -23.47
N GLU A 48 15.54 -3.65 -22.46
CA GLU A 48 14.61 -4.01 -21.40
C GLU A 48 14.20 -2.79 -20.59
N LEU A 49 15.14 -1.95 -20.18
CA LEU A 49 14.85 -0.70 -19.48
C LEU A 49 13.96 0.21 -20.35
N MET A 50 14.28 0.37 -21.64
CA MET A 50 13.47 1.17 -22.56
C MET A 50 12.04 0.64 -22.68
N TYR A 51 11.86 -0.67 -22.80
CA TYR A 51 10.56 -1.32 -22.81
C TYR A 51 9.80 -1.01 -21.53
N ARG A 52 10.42 -1.19 -20.37
CA ARG A 52 9.76 -0.98 -19.08
C ARG A 52 9.41 0.49 -18.79
N LEU A 53 10.16 1.42 -19.31
CA LEU A 53 9.84 2.86 -19.20
C LEU A 53 8.69 3.30 -20.10
N GLY A 54 8.38 2.56 -21.16
CA GLY A 54 7.38 2.95 -22.15
C GLY A 54 6.19 2.00 -22.31
N LYS A 55 6.20 0.82 -21.68
CA LYS A 55 5.09 -0.14 -21.79
C LYS A 55 3.85 0.35 -21.05
N ASP A 56 2.69 -0.11 -21.48
CA ASP A 56 1.47 -0.02 -20.70
C ASP A 56 1.51 -1.00 -19.52
N TYR A 57 1.11 -0.53 -18.35
CA TYR A 57 1.00 -1.34 -17.18
C TYR A 57 -0.48 -1.62 -16.88
N GLU A 58 -0.88 -2.86 -17.11
CA GLU A 58 -2.20 -3.35 -16.77
C GLU A 58 -2.21 -3.82 -15.31
N LYS A 59 -3.42 -3.95 -14.74
CA LYS A 59 -3.59 -4.51 -13.41
C LYS A 59 -2.94 -5.90 -13.32
N PRO A 60 -1.97 -6.10 -12.44
CA PRO A 60 -1.39 -7.43 -12.24
C PRO A 60 -2.40 -8.38 -11.59
N GLU A 61 -2.25 -9.67 -11.83
CA GLU A 61 -2.96 -10.70 -11.09
C GLU A 61 -2.36 -10.88 -9.69
N PHE A 62 -3.14 -11.33 -8.71
CA PHE A 62 -2.60 -11.68 -7.39
C PHE A 62 -1.59 -12.82 -7.45
N ASN A 63 -1.78 -13.79 -8.33
CA ASN A 63 -0.87 -14.93 -8.53
C ASN A 63 -0.52 -15.66 -7.22
N ILE A 64 -1.51 -15.83 -6.34
CA ILE A 64 -1.38 -16.56 -5.08
C ILE A 64 -2.07 -17.91 -5.25
N HIS A 65 -1.36 -18.89 -5.81
CA HIS A 65 -1.91 -20.22 -6.09
C HIS A 65 -1.71 -21.20 -4.94
N GLN A 66 -0.74 -20.95 -4.07
CA GLN A 66 -0.45 -21.78 -2.89
C GLN A 66 0.33 -21.01 -1.83
N ILE A 67 0.24 -21.51 -0.60
CA ILE A 67 1.13 -21.15 0.50
C ILE A 67 1.77 -22.43 1.08
N VAL A 68 2.90 -22.28 1.75
CA VAL A 68 3.49 -23.34 2.56
C VAL A 68 3.15 -23.07 4.02
N LYS A 69 2.46 -24.01 4.66
CA LYS A 69 2.12 -23.95 6.09
C LYS A 69 2.50 -25.28 6.74
N ASP A 70 3.27 -25.23 7.81
CA ASP A 70 3.73 -26.41 8.57
C ASP A 70 4.38 -27.49 7.66
N GLY A 71 5.10 -27.07 6.62
CA GLY A 71 5.76 -27.94 5.65
C GLY A 71 4.83 -28.50 4.54
N HIS A 72 3.56 -28.18 4.56
CA HIS A 72 2.58 -28.63 3.55
C HIS A 72 2.23 -27.52 2.57
N ASN A 73 2.14 -27.86 1.27
CA ASN A 73 1.62 -26.98 0.26
C ASN A 73 0.08 -26.94 0.35
N ILE A 74 -0.48 -25.76 0.59
CA ILE A 74 -1.91 -25.53 0.66
C ILE A 74 -2.34 -24.76 -0.60
N PRO A 75 -3.09 -25.40 -1.51
CA PRO A 75 -3.63 -24.74 -2.70
C PRO A 75 -4.59 -23.62 -2.33
N ILE A 76 -4.59 -22.56 -3.14
CA ILE A 76 -5.43 -21.37 -2.98
C ILE A 76 -6.19 -21.13 -4.27
N VAL A 77 -7.48 -20.82 -4.13
CA VAL A 77 -8.34 -20.36 -5.23
C VAL A 77 -8.88 -18.98 -4.89
N GLU A 78 -8.63 -18.02 -5.78
CA GLU A 78 -9.25 -16.70 -5.74
C GLU A 78 -10.70 -16.81 -6.22
N GLN A 79 -11.63 -16.21 -5.48
CA GLN A 79 -13.06 -16.22 -5.76
C GLN A 79 -13.63 -14.82 -5.59
N THR A 80 -14.40 -14.35 -6.56
CA THR A 80 -15.26 -13.18 -6.39
C THR A 80 -16.52 -13.60 -5.63
N ILE A 81 -16.74 -13.00 -4.47
CA ILE A 81 -17.87 -13.33 -3.57
C ILE A 81 -19.02 -12.34 -3.75
N VAL A 82 -18.70 -11.06 -3.91
CA VAL A 82 -19.65 -9.99 -4.20
C VAL A 82 -19.09 -9.17 -5.34
N GLU A 83 -19.95 -8.83 -6.30
CA GLU A 83 -19.60 -7.95 -7.41
C GLU A 83 -20.47 -6.70 -7.36
N LYS A 84 -19.82 -5.55 -7.28
CA LYS A 84 -20.43 -4.21 -7.34
C LYS A 84 -19.83 -3.46 -8.54
N PRO A 85 -20.49 -2.43 -9.05
CA PRO A 85 -19.98 -1.71 -10.22
C PRO A 85 -18.56 -1.18 -10.07
N PHE A 86 -18.19 -0.71 -8.88
CA PHE A 86 -16.87 -0.11 -8.62
C PHE A 86 -15.95 -0.95 -7.74
N CYS A 87 -16.42 -2.10 -7.23
CA CYS A 87 -15.60 -2.92 -6.33
C CYS A 87 -16.05 -4.37 -6.36
N ARG A 88 -15.10 -5.30 -6.31
CA ARG A 88 -15.36 -6.71 -6.03
C ARG A 88 -14.90 -7.03 -4.61
N LEU A 89 -15.60 -7.94 -3.95
CA LEU A 89 -15.10 -8.59 -2.75
C LEU A 89 -14.47 -9.91 -3.15
N LEU A 90 -13.16 -9.99 -3.07
CA LEU A 90 -12.42 -11.21 -3.37
C LEU A 90 -12.18 -12.01 -2.09
N ARG A 91 -12.17 -13.35 -2.22
CA ARG A 91 -11.80 -14.30 -1.18
C ARG A 91 -10.70 -15.22 -1.69
N PHE A 92 -9.66 -15.42 -0.90
CA PHE A 92 -8.63 -16.43 -1.14
C PHE A 92 -8.95 -17.68 -0.33
N LYS A 93 -9.56 -18.66 -0.97
CA LYS A 93 -9.99 -19.90 -0.32
C LYS A 93 -8.88 -20.94 -0.38
N ARG A 94 -8.46 -21.42 0.79
CA ARG A 94 -7.47 -22.48 0.95
C ARG A 94 -8.16 -23.83 0.95
N TYR A 95 -7.49 -24.83 0.39
CA TYR A 95 -7.98 -26.21 0.31
C TYR A 95 -6.95 -27.16 0.89
N SER A 96 -7.41 -28.24 1.51
CA SER A 96 -6.57 -29.35 1.96
C SER A 96 -7.37 -30.65 1.85
N ASP A 97 -6.68 -31.74 1.52
CA ASP A 97 -7.23 -33.11 1.55
C ASP A 97 -7.09 -33.74 2.93
N ASP A 98 -6.30 -33.12 3.83
CA ASP A 98 -6.13 -33.55 5.22
C ASP A 98 -7.27 -33.02 6.09
N ALA A 99 -7.97 -33.92 6.80
CA ALA A 99 -9.13 -33.58 7.62
C ALA A 99 -8.77 -32.69 8.83
N ASP A 100 -7.59 -32.88 9.43
CA ASP A 100 -7.13 -32.10 10.57
C ASP A 100 -6.76 -30.68 10.10
N ALA A 101 -6.04 -30.56 8.98
CA ALA A 101 -5.77 -29.27 8.36
C ALA A 101 -7.06 -28.53 7.95
N VAL A 102 -8.06 -29.23 7.39
CA VAL A 102 -9.38 -28.65 7.07
C VAL A 102 -10.06 -28.09 8.31
N THR A 103 -9.98 -28.79 9.44
CA THR A 103 -10.58 -28.36 10.71
C THR A 103 -9.87 -27.11 11.22
N GLN A 104 -8.54 -27.10 11.24
CA GLN A 104 -7.74 -25.90 11.61
C GLN A 104 -8.07 -24.70 10.73
N LEU A 105 -8.11 -24.89 9.40
CA LEU A 105 -8.46 -23.83 8.45
C LEU A 105 -9.88 -23.28 8.67
N LYS A 106 -10.82 -24.09 9.19
CA LYS A 106 -12.19 -23.62 9.51
C LYS A 106 -12.25 -22.77 10.76
N ASP A 107 -11.38 -23.00 11.73
CA ASP A 107 -11.38 -22.27 13.00
C ASP A 107 -10.53 -20.98 12.97
N GLU A 108 -9.73 -20.78 11.92
CA GLU A 108 -8.93 -19.57 11.79
C GLU A 108 -9.78 -18.30 11.64
N PRO A 109 -9.28 -17.16 12.21
CA PRO A 109 -9.97 -15.87 12.12
C PRO A 109 -10.22 -15.42 10.69
N VAL A 110 -11.29 -14.66 10.49
CA VAL A 110 -11.64 -14.06 9.20
C VAL A 110 -11.18 -12.62 9.15
N VAL A 111 -10.45 -12.26 8.09
CA VAL A 111 -9.94 -10.91 7.88
C VAL A 111 -10.49 -10.32 6.60
N LEU A 112 -10.99 -9.08 6.67
CA LEU A 112 -11.26 -8.22 5.52
C LEU A 112 -10.16 -7.16 5.41
N VAL A 113 -9.42 -7.20 4.31
CA VAL A 113 -8.46 -6.16 3.95
C VAL A 113 -9.16 -5.13 3.07
N CYS A 114 -9.27 -3.90 3.53
CA CYS A 114 -9.74 -2.77 2.74
C CYS A 114 -8.55 -2.14 2.02
N ALA A 115 -8.43 -2.42 0.73
CA ALA A 115 -7.37 -1.90 -0.12
C ALA A 115 -7.60 -0.41 -0.45
N PRO A 116 -6.53 0.37 -0.64
CA PRO A 116 -6.67 1.77 -1.02
C PRO A 116 -7.35 1.94 -2.38
N LEU A 117 -8.21 2.97 -2.47
CA LEU A 117 -8.68 3.55 -3.73
C LEU A 117 -8.01 4.92 -3.89
N SER A 118 -6.71 4.90 -4.15
CA SER A 118 -5.85 6.08 -4.23
C SER A 118 -4.81 5.97 -5.36
N GLY A 119 -5.20 5.31 -6.44
CA GLY A 119 -4.43 5.17 -7.66
C GLY A 119 -3.96 3.75 -7.95
N HIS A 120 -3.42 3.04 -7.00
CA HIS A 120 -2.95 1.67 -7.22
C HIS A 120 -4.06 0.63 -7.12
N HIS A 121 -3.87 -0.50 -7.80
CA HIS A 121 -4.74 -1.66 -7.67
C HIS A 121 -4.53 -2.39 -6.33
N SER A 122 -5.53 -3.16 -5.91
CA SER A 122 -5.50 -3.98 -4.68
C SER A 122 -4.35 -4.99 -4.65
N THR A 123 -3.81 -5.36 -5.81
CA THR A 123 -2.66 -6.26 -5.97
C THR A 123 -1.37 -5.69 -5.37
N LEU A 124 -1.29 -4.37 -5.12
CA LEU A 124 -0.22 -3.76 -4.32
C LEU A 124 -0.11 -4.39 -2.92
N LEU A 125 -1.22 -4.91 -2.39
CA LEU A 125 -1.28 -5.61 -1.11
C LEU A 125 -1.05 -7.13 -1.22
N ARG A 126 -0.49 -7.63 -2.34
CA ARG A 126 -0.21 -9.06 -2.55
C ARG A 126 0.61 -9.68 -1.43
N ASP A 127 1.66 -9.00 -0.96
CA ASP A 127 2.51 -9.48 0.14
C ASP A 127 1.74 -9.51 1.47
N THR A 128 0.87 -8.54 1.69
CA THR A 128 -0.04 -8.50 2.84
C THR A 128 -0.98 -9.70 2.82
N VAL A 129 -1.67 -9.94 1.70
CA VAL A 129 -2.61 -11.06 1.53
C VAL A 129 -1.89 -12.39 1.72
N ARG A 130 -0.73 -12.58 1.05
CA ARG A 130 0.05 -13.82 1.15
C ARG A 130 0.51 -14.11 2.59
N THR A 131 0.88 -13.06 3.31
CA THR A 131 1.31 -13.18 4.71
C THR A 131 0.13 -13.51 5.62
N LEU A 132 -0.99 -12.83 5.46
CA LEU A 132 -2.22 -13.09 6.24
C LEU A 132 -2.76 -14.50 6.02
N LEU A 133 -2.63 -15.05 4.81
CA LEU A 133 -3.09 -16.41 4.48
C LEU A 133 -2.37 -17.52 5.25
N GLN A 134 -1.25 -17.22 5.94
CA GLN A 134 -0.62 -18.19 6.83
C GLN A 134 -1.49 -18.54 8.04
N ASP A 135 -2.26 -17.57 8.54
CA ASP A 135 -2.98 -17.70 9.82
C ASP A 135 -4.48 -17.34 9.74
N HIS A 136 -4.97 -16.84 8.58
CA HIS A 136 -6.31 -16.25 8.48
C HIS A 136 -7.04 -16.65 7.19
N LYS A 137 -8.37 -16.62 7.22
CA LYS A 137 -9.22 -16.57 6.03
C LYS A 137 -9.25 -15.13 5.53
N VAL A 138 -8.84 -14.88 4.28
CA VAL A 138 -8.62 -13.52 3.79
C VAL A 138 -9.64 -13.17 2.71
N TYR A 139 -10.28 -12.01 2.93
CA TYR A 139 -11.06 -11.26 1.95
C TYR A 139 -10.35 -9.93 1.67
N ILE A 140 -10.52 -9.39 0.46
CA ILE A 140 -10.00 -8.08 0.09
C ILE A 140 -10.97 -7.34 -0.82
N THR A 141 -11.06 -6.01 -0.65
CA THR A 141 -11.73 -5.13 -1.61
C THR A 141 -10.85 -4.97 -2.85
N ASP A 142 -11.43 -5.21 -4.02
CA ASP A 142 -10.77 -5.09 -5.31
C ASP A 142 -11.47 -4.01 -6.15
N TRP A 143 -10.94 -2.79 -6.10
CA TRP A 143 -11.50 -1.63 -6.76
C TRP A 143 -11.36 -1.74 -8.29
N ILE A 144 -12.44 -1.40 -8.98
CA ILE A 144 -12.50 -1.42 -10.44
C ILE A 144 -12.08 -0.05 -10.96
N ASP A 145 -11.26 -0.05 -11.99
CA ASP A 145 -10.85 1.15 -12.71
C ASP A 145 -12.09 1.89 -13.25
N ALA A 146 -12.29 3.13 -12.85
CA ALA A 146 -13.50 3.88 -13.18
C ALA A 146 -13.70 4.08 -14.68
N ARG A 147 -12.62 4.07 -15.48
CA ARG A 147 -12.75 4.12 -16.96
C ARG A 147 -13.42 2.88 -17.54
N MET A 148 -13.47 1.77 -16.77
CA MET A 148 -14.10 0.52 -17.20
C MET A 148 -15.56 0.42 -16.74
N VAL A 149 -16.09 1.40 -15.99
CA VAL A 149 -17.45 1.41 -15.45
C VAL A 149 -18.34 2.30 -16.31
N PRO A 150 -19.38 1.76 -17.00
CA PRO A 150 -20.28 2.53 -17.83
C PRO A 150 -20.94 3.70 -17.09
N VAL A 151 -21.16 4.83 -17.78
CA VAL A 151 -21.75 6.05 -17.17
C VAL A 151 -23.16 5.80 -16.65
N GLU A 152 -23.92 4.93 -17.31
CA GLU A 152 -25.29 4.56 -16.94
C GLU A 152 -25.40 3.90 -15.56
N THR A 153 -24.29 3.39 -15.04
CA THR A 153 -24.20 2.85 -13.68
C THR A 153 -24.42 3.93 -12.61
N GLY A 154 -24.26 5.19 -12.97
CA GLY A 154 -24.32 6.31 -12.05
C GLY A 154 -22.96 6.76 -11.52
N PRO A 155 -22.92 7.82 -10.68
CA PRO A 155 -21.73 8.33 -10.03
C PRO A 155 -21.24 7.38 -8.93
N PHE A 156 -20.04 7.61 -8.42
CA PHE A 156 -19.50 6.94 -7.25
C PHE A 156 -18.90 7.96 -6.29
N HIS A 157 -19.49 8.05 -5.11
CA HIS A 157 -19.17 9.02 -4.08
C HIS A 157 -18.41 8.42 -2.88
N LEU A 158 -17.94 9.25 -1.99
CA LEU A 158 -17.29 8.80 -0.75
C LEU A 158 -18.29 8.05 0.18
N HIS A 159 -19.59 8.42 0.15
CA HIS A 159 -20.62 7.68 0.88
C HIS A 159 -20.91 6.29 0.28
N ASP A 160 -20.80 6.12 -1.05
CA ASP A 160 -20.92 4.81 -1.69
C ASP A 160 -19.79 3.87 -1.26
N TYR A 161 -18.57 4.41 -1.12
CA TYR A 161 -17.45 3.64 -0.55
C TYR A 161 -17.80 3.13 0.85
N ILE A 162 -18.31 4.01 1.73
CA ILE A 162 -18.73 3.64 3.09
C ILE A 162 -19.82 2.57 3.05
N ALA A 163 -20.82 2.74 2.19
CA ALA A 163 -21.91 1.77 2.03
C ALA A 163 -21.42 0.40 1.56
N TYR A 164 -20.47 0.35 0.61
CA TYR A 164 -19.87 -0.91 0.16
C TYR A 164 -19.13 -1.63 1.29
N ILE A 165 -18.35 -0.90 2.10
CA ILE A 165 -17.66 -1.50 3.25
C ILE A 165 -18.64 -2.07 4.26
N GLN A 166 -19.72 -1.35 4.59
CA GLN A 166 -20.76 -1.84 5.49
C GLN A 166 -21.44 -3.09 4.94
N GLU A 167 -21.74 -3.12 3.64
CA GLU A 167 -22.32 -4.30 2.97
C GLU A 167 -21.39 -5.50 3.04
N PHE A 168 -20.10 -5.31 2.79
CA PHE A 168 -19.10 -6.40 2.86
C PHE A 168 -18.94 -6.92 4.30
N ILE A 169 -18.92 -6.04 5.30
CA ILE A 169 -18.89 -6.43 6.71
C ILE A 169 -20.12 -7.27 7.07
N ARG A 170 -21.32 -6.85 6.65
CA ARG A 170 -22.56 -7.60 6.88
C ARG A 170 -22.56 -8.94 6.15
N HIS A 171 -22.10 -8.95 4.89
CA HIS A 171 -22.03 -10.17 4.07
C HIS A 171 -21.10 -11.24 4.65
N ILE A 172 -19.93 -10.84 5.15
CA ILE A 172 -18.97 -11.77 5.77
C ILE A 172 -19.44 -12.19 7.16
N GLY A 173 -20.12 -11.32 7.89
CA GLY A 173 -20.59 -11.51 9.25
C GLY A 173 -19.69 -10.82 10.28
N ALA A 174 -20.11 -9.64 10.74
CA ALA A 174 -19.35 -8.75 11.60
C ALA A 174 -18.79 -9.41 12.88
N ARG A 175 -19.60 -10.25 13.54
CA ARG A 175 -19.24 -10.90 14.84
C ARG A 175 -18.06 -11.87 14.80
N ASN A 176 -17.57 -12.22 13.61
CA ASN A 176 -16.42 -13.12 13.44
C ASN A 176 -15.35 -12.48 12.53
N LEU A 177 -15.42 -11.16 12.35
CA LEU A 177 -14.62 -10.45 11.35
C LEU A 177 -13.61 -9.52 12.02
N HIS A 178 -12.40 -9.52 11.50
CA HIS A 178 -11.36 -8.53 11.76
C HIS A 178 -11.16 -7.68 10.51
N VAL A 179 -11.15 -6.36 10.62
CA VAL A 179 -10.98 -5.44 9.49
C VAL A 179 -9.60 -4.81 9.55
N ILE A 180 -8.90 -4.82 8.42
CA ILE A 180 -7.61 -4.15 8.22
C ILE A 180 -7.79 -3.13 7.11
N SER A 181 -7.56 -1.86 7.39
CA SER A 181 -7.59 -0.79 6.40
C SER A 181 -6.19 -0.20 6.21
N VAL A 182 -5.73 -0.13 4.95
CA VAL A 182 -4.38 0.29 4.61
C VAL A 182 -4.41 1.63 3.86
N CYS A 183 -3.76 2.65 4.40
CA CYS A 183 -3.65 3.98 3.80
C CYS A 183 -5.00 4.74 3.80
N GLN A 184 -5.42 5.30 2.68
CA GLN A 184 -6.63 6.10 2.48
C GLN A 184 -7.92 5.46 3.07
N PRO A 185 -8.19 4.15 2.95
CA PRO A 185 -9.38 3.50 3.52
C PRO A 185 -9.58 3.68 5.02
N THR A 186 -8.55 3.99 5.79
CA THR A 186 -8.68 4.17 7.24
C THR A 186 -9.80 5.16 7.61
N VAL A 187 -9.97 6.22 6.83
CA VAL A 187 -10.98 7.26 7.07
C VAL A 187 -12.40 6.75 6.77
N PRO A 188 -12.75 6.27 5.55
CA PRO A 188 -14.10 5.80 5.26
C PRO A 188 -14.44 4.49 5.98
N VAL A 189 -13.48 3.63 6.31
CA VAL A 189 -13.72 2.41 7.10
C VAL A 189 -14.04 2.76 8.56
N LEU A 190 -13.33 3.71 9.16
CA LEU A 190 -13.66 4.21 10.50
C LEU A 190 -15.06 4.83 10.51
N ALA A 191 -15.42 5.59 9.47
CA ALA A 191 -16.77 6.13 9.32
C ALA A 191 -17.82 5.02 9.17
N ALA A 192 -17.56 3.99 8.35
CA ALA A 192 -18.45 2.86 8.15
C ALA A 192 -18.76 2.13 9.46
N ILE A 193 -17.72 1.80 10.24
CA ILE A 193 -17.86 1.11 11.53
C ILE A 193 -18.54 2.03 12.57
N SER A 194 -18.24 3.34 12.57
CA SER A 194 -18.89 4.32 13.43
C SER A 194 -20.40 4.39 13.22
N LEU A 195 -20.83 4.47 11.96
CA LEU A 195 -22.26 4.50 11.60
C LEU A 195 -22.97 3.19 11.97
N MET A 196 -22.34 2.02 11.74
CA MET A 196 -22.88 0.75 12.20
C MET A 196 -23.05 0.73 13.73
N ALA A 197 -22.03 1.19 14.47
CA ALA A 197 -22.09 1.27 15.93
C ALA A 197 -23.19 2.21 16.41
N SER A 198 -23.33 3.40 15.81
CA SER A 198 -24.38 4.38 16.14
C SER A 198 -25.79 3.86 15.89
N ARG A 199 -25.96 2.98 14.91
CA ARG A 199 -27.23 2.30 14.59
C ARG A 199 -27.49 1.08 15.49
N GLY A 200 -26.54 0.68 16.35
CA GLY A 200 -26.63 -0.54 17.17
C GLY A 200 -26.49 -1.82 16.36
N GLU A 201 -25.90 -1.74 15.16
CA GLU A 201 -25.58 -2.92 14.34
C GLU A 201 -24.35 -3.67 14.90
N ASP A 202 -24.23 -4.93 14.53
CA ASP A 202 -23.01 -5.70 14.81
C ASP A 202 -21.80 -5.08 14.12
N THR A 203 -20.73 -4.85 14.86
CA THR A 203 -19.46 -4.32 14.37
C THR A 203 -18.37 -5.40 14.38
N PRO A 204 -17.28 -5.25 13.59
CA PRO A 204 -16.16 -6.18 13.60
C PRO A 204 -15.53 -6.35 14.98
N LEU A 205 -14.91 -7.50 15.24
CA LEU A 205 -14.17 -7.76 16.48
C LEU A 205 -13.00 -6.81 16.68
N THR A 206 -12.24 -6.57 15.61
CA THR A 206 -11.15 -5.61 15.61
C THR A 206 -11.16 -4.75 14.35
N MET A 207 -10.63 -3.56 14.47
CA MET A 207 -10.26 -2.70 13.34
C MET A 207 -8.78 -2.30 13.47
N THR A 208 -8.01 -2.57 12.42
CA THR A 208 -6.61 -2.15 12.33
C THR A 208 -6.49 -1.07 11.28
N MET A 209 -6.01 0.11 11.68
CA MET A 209 -5.81 1.29 10.84
C MET A 209 -4.32 1.43 10.55
N MET A 210 -3.90 1.37 9.28
CA MET A 210 -2.50 1.33 8.89
C MET A 210 -2.16 2.51 7.97
N GLY A 211 -1.31 3.44 8.45
CA GLY A 211 -0.72 4.51 7.64
C GLY A 211 -1.74 5.38 6.90
N GLY A 212 -2.81 5.80 7.56
CA GLY A 212 -3.88 6.55 6.94
C GLY A 212 -4.13 7.94 7.53
N PRO A 213 -4.70 8.86 6.74
CA PRO A 213 -4.82 10.27 7.07
C PRO A 213 -6.08 10.56 7.92
N ILE A 214 -6.22 9.96 9.10
CA ILE A 214 -7.38 10.18 9.98
C ILE A 214 -7.43 11.64 10.43
N ASP A 215 -6.28 12.24 10.78
CA ASP A 215 -6.12 13.69 10.87
C ASP A 215 -4.87 14.14 10.12
N ALA A 216 -5.04 14.56 8.87
CA ALA A 216 -3.96 14.97 7.99
C ALA A 216 -3.22 16.26 8.43
N ARG A 217 -3.67 16.92 9.51
CA ARG A 217 -2.99 18.09 10.11
C ARG A 217 -1.80 17.67 10.99
N ARG A 218 -1.76 16.42 11.45
CA ARG A 218 -0.65 15.87 12.23
C ARG A 218 0.52 15.58 11.29
N SER A 219 1.68 16.18 11.56
CA SER A 219 2.89 16.01 10.73
C SER A 219 2.60 16.00 9.21
N PRO A 220 2.08 17.12 8.64
CA PRO A 220 1.59 17.16 7.27
C PRO A 220 2.73 16.89 6.27
N THR A 221 2.45 16.04 5.30
CA THR A 221 3.37 15.68 4.22
C THR A 221 3.17 16.57 2.99
N SER A 222 3.96 16.35 1.94
CA SER A 222 3.79 17.05 0.65
C SER A 222 2.40 16.80 0.03
N VAL A 223 1.84 15.60 0.22
CA VAL A 223 0.49 15.25 -0.25
C VAL A 223 -0.57 16.10 0.46
N ASN A 224 -0.47 16.21 1.79
CA ASN A 224 -1.39 17.03 2.58
C ASN A 224 -1.27 18.51 2.22
N SER A 225 -0.03 18.99 2.02
CA SER A 225 0.23 20.38 1.64
C SER A 225 -0.39 20.72 0.28
N LEU A 226 -0.28 19.83 -0.71
CA LEU A 226 -0.91 20.03 -2.02
C LEU A 226 -2.44 20.19 -1.89
N ALA A 227 -3.07 19.34 -1.09
CA ALA A 227 -4.52 19.36 -0.89
C ALA A 227 -5.01 20.66 -0.23
N THR A 228 -4.23 21.24 0.68
CA THR A 228 -4.59 22.48 1.39
C THR A 228 -4.19 23.76 0.68
N GLN A 229 -3.21 23.72 -0.23
CA GLN A 229 -2.75 24.88 -0.99
C GLN A 229 -3.67 25.25 -2.17
N HIS A 230 -4.52 24.32 -2.62
CA HIS A 230 -5.42 24.52 -3.75
C HIS A 230 -6.88 24.34 -3.34
N SER A 231 -7.78 25.10 -3.97
CA SER A 231 -9.23 24.95 -3.78
C SER A 231 -9.77 23.67 -4.44
N THR A 232 -10.92 23.18 -4.00
CA THR A 232 -11.61 22.05 -4.67
C THR A 232 -11.84 22.34 -6.15
N ALA A 233 -12.23 23.58 -6.51
CA ALA A 233 -12.39 24.00 -7.90
C ALA A 233 -11.08 23.94 -8.72
N TRP A 234 -9.93 24.15 -8.08
CA TRP A 234 -8.66 23.97 -8.78
C TRP A 234 -8.44 22.49 -9.14
N PHE A 235 -8.73 21.55 -8.23
CA PHE A 235 -8.64 20.12 -8.51
C PHE A 235 -9.60 19.73 -9.63
N GLU A 236 -10.86 20.19 -9.57
CA GLU A 236 -11.86 19.92 -10.59
C GLU A 236 -11.41 20.38 -12.00
N ASN A 237 -10.84 21.57 -12.10
CA ASN A 237 -10.44 22.14 -13.38
C ASN A 237 -9.09 21.64 -13.92
N ASN A 238 -8.19 21.14 -13.08
CA ASN A 238 -6.83 20.80 -13.49
C ASN A 238 -6.55 19.30 -13.52
N VAL A 239 -7.25 18.49 -12.72
CA VAL A 239 -6.93 17.06 -12.62
C VAL A 239 -8.08 16.13 -13.04
N ILE A 240 -9.32 16.64 -13.13
CA ILE A 240 -10.47 15.85 -13.61
C ILE A 240 -10.53 15.91 -15.12
N HIS A 241 -10.69 14.74 -15.72
CA HIS A 241 -10.80 14.59 -17.17
C HIS A 241 -11.87 13.58 -17.55
N THR A 242 -12.37 13.71 -18.79
CA THR A 242 -13.39 12.83 -19.35
C THR A 242 -12.74 11.59 -19.96
N VAL A 243 -13.25 10.42 -19.63
CA VAL A 243 -12.85 9.13 -20.21
C VAL A 243 -13.17 9.14 -21.70
N PRO A 244 -12.21 8.81 -22.58
CA PRO A 244 -12.41 8.78 -24.03
C PRO A 244 -13.20 7.55 -24.49
N ALA A 245 -13.66 7.59 -25.76
CA ALA A 245 -14.59 6.61 -26.35
C ALA A 245 -14.05 5.19 -26.53
N ASN A 246 -12.77 4.97 -26.30
CA ASN A 246 -12.16 3.65 -26.39
C ASN A 246 -12.32 2.79 -25.10
N TYR A 247 -13.01 3.31 -24.09
CA TYR A 247 -13.28 2.61 -22.83
C TYR A 247 -14.79 2.49 -22.54
N PRO A 248 -15.22 1.46 -21.82
CA PRO A 248 -16.63 1.28 -21.44
C PRO A 248 -17.21 2.47 -20.66
N GLY A 249 -16.40 3.17 -19.89
CA GLY A 249 -16.78 4.36 -19.12
C GLY A 249 -16.72 5.67 -19.92
N GLU A 250 -16.82 5.64 -21.25
CA GLU A 250 -16.87 6.85 -22.09
C GLU A 250 -17.76 7.94 -21.50
N GLY A 251 -17.22 9.15 -21.42
CA GLY A 251 -17.96 10.31 -20.89
C GLY A 251 -17.89 10.48 -19.36
N ARG A 252 -17.47 9.46 -18.60
CA ARG A 252 -17.30 9.56 -17.14
C ARG A 252 -16.20 10.56 -16.79
N GLN A 253 -16.47 11.39 -15.78
CA GLN A 253 -15.45 12.26 -15.19
C GLN A 253 -14.61 11.47 -14.21
N VAL A 254 -13.28 11.53 -14.37
CA VAL A 254 -12.32 10.77 -13.55
C VAL A 254 -11.10 11.60 -13.20
N TYR A 255 -10.42 11.24 -12.12
CA TYR A 255 -9.02 11.57 -11.90
C TYR A 255 -8.18 10.47 -12.55
N PRO A 256 -7.53 10.72 -13.70
CA PRO A 256 -6.86 9.68 -14.47
C PRO A 256 -5.64 9.10 -13.76
N GLY A 257 -5.46 7.78 -13.88
CA GLY A 257 -4.34 7.06 -13.29
C GLY A 257 -2.97 7.59 -13.74
N PHE A 258 -2.81 7.97 -15.00
CA PHE A 258 -1.53 8.51 -15.50
C PHE A 258 -1.13 9.84 -14.84
N LEU A 259 -2.09 10.69 -14.44
CA LEU A 259 -1.79 11.91 -13.68
C LEU A 259 -1.40 11.57 -12.24
N GLN A 260 -2.07 10.59 -11.64
CA GLN A 260 -1.73 10.11 -10.30
C GLN A 260 -0.32 9.54 -10.28
N HIS A 261 0.02 8.70 -11.25
CA HIS A 261 1.36 8.14 -11.40
C HIS A 261 2.43 9.23 -11.56
N THR A 262 2.15 10.24 -12.38
CA THR A 262 3.04 11.41 -12.52
C THR A 262 3.27 12.09 -11.17
N GLY A 263 2.22 12.27 -10.37
CA GLY A 263 2.31 12.80 -9.00
C GLY A 263 3.17 11.94 -8.08
N PHE A 264 2.99 10.61 -8.10
CA PHE A 264 3.78 9.68 -7.28
C PHE A 264 5.27 9.73 -7.63
N VAL A 265 5.61 9.73 -8.92
CA VAL A 265 7.01 9.84 -9.36
C VAL A 265 7.61 11.19 -8.99
N ALA A 266 6.82 12.28 -9.09
CA ALA A 266 7.26 13.63 -8.77
C ALA A 266 7.56 13.85 -7.27
N MET A 267 7.03 13.02 -6.38
CA MET A 267 7.35 13.10 -4.94
C MET A 267 8.80 12.71 -4.63
N ASN A 268 9.36 11.74 -5.37
CA ASN A 268 10.71 11.22 -5.14
C ASN A 268 11.43 10.84 -6.46
N PRO A 269 11.66 11.79 -7.39
CA PRO A 269 12.17 11.49 -8.73
C PRO A 269 13.58 10.89 -8.72
N GLU A 270 14.44 11.34 -7.81
CA GLU A 270 15.80 10.81 -7.68
C GLU A 270 15.82 9.33 -7.27
N ARG A 271 14.91 8.94 -6.36
CA ARG A 271 14.77 7.55 -5.94
C ARG A 271 14.36 6.64 -7.10
N HIS A 272 13.43 7.09 -7.94
CA HIS A 272 13.01 6.33 -9.12
C HIS A 272 14.13 6.22 -10.15
N ALA A 273 14.82 7.31 -10.43
CA ALA A 273 15.98 7.31 -11.33
C ALA A 273 17.09 6.36 -10.83
N GLN A 274 17.41 6.39 -9.54
CA GLN A 274 18.39 5.48 -8.95
C GLN A 274 17.94 4.03 -9.03
N SER A 275 16.68 3.74 -8.72
CA SER A 275 16.13 2.37 -8.79
C SER A 275 16.19 1.79 -10.20
N HIS A 276 15.88 2.58 -11.24
CA HIS A 276 16.02 2.14 -12.64
C HIS A 276 17.49 1.95 -13.06
N TRP A 277 18.40 2.78 -12.52
CA TRP A 277 19.82 2.58 -12.74
C TRP A 277 20.33 1.31 -12.07
N ASP A 278 19.93 1.03 -10.84
CA ASP A 278 20.30 -0.19 -10.12
C ASP A 278 19.76 -1.43 -10.82
N PHE A 279 18.54 -1.39 -11.34
CA PHE A 279 17.98 -2.44 -12.19
C PHE A 279 18.83 -2.72 -13.44
N TYR A 280 19.20 -1.65 -14.15
CA TYR A 280 20.11 -1.82 -15.31
C TYR A 280 21.43 -2.47 -14.91
N GLN A 281 22.00 -2.10 -13.77
CA GLN A 281 23.24 -2.70 -13.25
C GLN A 281 23.03 -4.17 -12.84
N SER A 282 21.89 -4.52 -12.26
CA SER A 282 21.56 -5.91 -11.91
C SER A 282 21.44 -6.78 -13.14
N LEU A 283 20.80 -6.30 -14.19
CA LEU A 283 20.75 -6.99 -15.50
C LEU A 283 22.15 -7.23 -16.09
N LEU A 284 23.05 -6.24 -15.96
CA LEU A 284 24.43 -6.40 -16.46
C LEU A 284 25.26 -7.41 -15.66
N ARG A 285 24.98 -7.55 -14.35
CA ARG A 285 25.66 -8.52 -13.48
C ARG A 285 25.06 -9.91 -13.57
N GLY A 286 23.89 -10.06 -14.20
CA GLY A 286 23.12 -11.30 -14.18
C GLY A 286 22.48 -11.60 -12.82
N ASP A 287 22.22 -10.56 -12.04
CA ASP A 287 21.54 -10.64 -10.73
C ASP A 287 20.03 -10.67 -10.98
N GLU A 288 19.52 -11.86 -11.25
CA GLU A 288 18.12 -12.04 -11.63
C GLU A 288 17.16 -11.85 -10.44
N ASP A 289 17.61 -12.11 -9.21
CA ASP A 289 16.77 -11.93 -8.02
C ASP A 289 16.45 -10.46 -7.78
N ASP A 290 17.46 -9.58 -7.87
CA ASP A 290 17.28 -8.13 -7.75
C ASP A 290 16.50 -7.56 -8.95
N ALA A 291 16.81 -8.04 -10.17
CA ALA A 291 16.10 -7.63 -11.38
C ALA A 291 14.61 -8.00 -11.30
N GLU A 292 14.28 -9.22 -10.86
CA GLU A 292 12.89 -9.67 -10.71
C GLU A 292 12.16 -8.94 -9.57
N ALA A 293 12.85 -8.62 -8.49
CA ALA A 293 12.27 -7.80 -7.42
C ALA A 293 11.90 -6.39 -7.92
N HIS A 294 12.77 -5.79 -8.75
CA HIS A 294 12.48 -4.51 -9.39
C HIS A 294 11.30 -4.61 -10.39
N ARG A 295 11.25 -5.66 -11.22
CA ARG A 295 10.14 -5.88 -12.17
C ARG A 295 8.81 -5.96 -11.42
N ARG A 296 8.73 -6.78 -10.39
CA ARG A 296 7.51 -6.97 -9.58
C ARG A 296 7.06 -5.68 -8.91
N PHE A 297 8.01 -4.93 -8.33
CA PHE A 297 7.67 -3.65 -7.71
C PHE A 297 7.09 -2.66 -8.71
N TYR A 298 7.75 -2.47 -9.86
CA TYR A 298 7.30 -1.49 -10.85
C TYR A 298 6.09 -1.96 -11.68
N ASP A 299 5.85 -3.26 -11.79
CA ASP A 299 4.61 -3.77 -12.39
C ASP A 299 3.38 -3.40 -11.55
N GLU A 300 3.52 -3.37 -10.21
CA GLU A 300 2.48 -2.87 -9.29
C GLU A 300 2.43 -1.34 -9.23
N TYR A 301 3.58 -0.71 -9.10
CA TYR A 301 3.67 0.74 -8.86
C TYR A 301 3.22 1.56 -10.07
N ASN A 302 3.45 1.07 -11.27
CA ASN A 302 3.06 1.76 -12.51
C ASN A 302 1.64 1.36 -12.97
N ALA A 303 1.07 0.28 -12.47
CA ALA A 303 -0.31 -0.11 -12.74
C ALA A 303 -1.26 0.71 -11.87
N VAL A 304 -1.84 1.75 -12.45
CA VAL A 304 -2.72 2.70 -11.77
C VAL A 304 -4.11 2.69 -12.42
N LEU A 305 -5.13 2.93 -11.61
CA LEU A 305 -6.52 3.02 -12.02
C LEU A 305 -7.03 4.45 -11.99
N ASP A 306 -8.00 4.75 -12.81
CA ASP A 306 -8.76 5.99 -12.75
C ASP A 306 -9.72 5.97 -11.57
N MET A 307 -9.85 7.08 -10.86
CA MET A 307 -10.85 7.25 -9.79
C MET A 307 -12.02 8.08 -10.29
N ALA A 308 -13.23 7.73 -9.89
CA ALA A 308 -14.41 8.58 -10.14
C ALA A 308 -14.20 9.98 -9.55
N ALA A 309 -14.54 11.01 -10.31
CA ALA A 309 -14.27 12.39 -9.93
C ALA A 309 -14.96 12.79 -8.63
N GLU A 310 -16.20 12.35 -8.43
CA GLU A 310 -17.00 12.65 -7.25
C GLU A 310 -16.30 12.11 -5.99
N TYR A 311 -15.89 10.86 -6.01
CA TYR A 311 -15.16 10.22 -4.91
C TYR A 311 -13.84 10.94 -4.59
N TYR A 312 -13.07 11.27 -5.62
CA TYR A 312 -11.79 11.95 -5.45
C TYR A 312 -11.95 13.36 -4.85
N LEU A 313 -12.83 14.17 -5.45
CA LEU A 313 -13.07 15.55 -5.01
C LEU A 313 -13.66 15.61 -3.59
N GLU A 314 -14.57 14.69 -3.27
CA GLU A 314 -15.12 14.58 -1.92
C GLU A 314 -14.05 14.15 -0.92
N THR A 315 -13.16 13.21 -1.29
CA THR A 315 -12.04 12.81 -0.43
C THR A 315 -11.10 13.98 -0.17
N ILE A 316 -10.72 14.76 -1.19
CA ILE A 316 -9.89 15.96 -1.00
C ILE A 316 -10.57 16.93 -0.05
N ARG A 317 -11.85 17.24 -0.27
CA ARG A 317 -12.59 18.19 0.54
C ARG A 317 -12.78 17.70 1.97
N VAL A 318 -13.36 16.52 2.16
CA VAL A 318 -13.80 16.01 3.46
C VAL A 318 -12.61 15.64 4.35
N VAL A 319 -11.60 14.98 3.76
CA VAL A 319 -10.49 14.41 4.53
C VAL A 319 -9.34 15.41 4.68
N PHE A 320 -8.96 16.11 3.60
CA PHE A 320 -7.73 16.89 3.56
C PHE A 320 -7.93 18.41 3.69
N GLN A 321 -9.12 18.95 3.39
CA GLN A 321 -9.41 20.40 3.49
C GLN A 321 -10.26 20.74 4.71
N GLU A 322 -11.33 19.98 4.94
CA GLU A 322 -12.30 20.24 6.00
C GLU A 322 -12.08 19.36 7.25
N PHE A 323 -11.26 18.32 7.15
CA PHE A 323 -10.89 17.41 8.25
C PHE A 323 -12.09 16.89 9.03
N ARG A 324 -13.22 16.64 8.35
CA ARG A 324 -14.54 16.47 8.97
C ARG A 324 -14.60 15.32 9.98
N LEU A 325 -13.84 14.23 9.76
CA LEU A 325 -13.78 13.12 10.70
C LEU A 325 -13.13 13.55 12.02
N ALA A 326 -11.96 14.18 11.94
CA ALA A 326 -11.21 14.65 13.10
C ALA A 326 -11.93 15.79 13.85
N GLU A 327 -12.64 16.66 13.11
CA GLU A 327 -13.46 17.75 13.68
C GLU A 327 -14.81 17.25 14.23
N GLY A 328 -15.19 15.97 14.01
CA GLY A 328 -16.49 15.45 14.44
C GLY A 328 -17.69 16.09 13.72
N THR A 329 -17.45 16.66 12.52
CA THR A 329 -18.46 17.39 11.73
C THR A 329 -18.95 16.62 10.51
N TRP A 330 -18.48 15.39 10.32
CA TRP A 330 -18.81 14.61 9.12
C TRP A 330 -20.20 14.00 9.21
N ASP A 331 -21.08 14.41 8.29
CA ASP A 331 -22.37 13.79 8.04
C ASP A 331 -22.32 12.99 6.74
N VAL A 332 -22.80 11.76 6.79
CA VAL A 332 -22.93 10.84 5.68
C VAL A 332 -24.42 10.55 5.50
N GLU A 333 -25.03 11.03 4.42
CA GLU A 333 -26.47 10.89 4.11
C GLU A 333 -27.40 11.29 5.27
N GLY A 334 -27.01 12.35 6.01
CA GLY A 334 -27.79 12.87 7.13
C GLY A 334 -27.49 12.20 8.49
N GLU A 335 -26.58 11.23 8.52
CA GLU A 335 -26.15 10.61 9.76
C GLU A 335 -24.75 11.09 10.16
N ARG A 336 -24.61 11.55 11.42
CA ARG A 336 -23.34 12.01 11.96
C ARG A 336 -22.40 10.84 12.22
N VAL A 337 -21.18 10.89 11.67
CA VAL A 337 -20.10 9.94 11.97
C VAL A 337 -19.61 10.20 13.41
N ARG A 338 -19.73 9.19 14.27
CA ARG A 338 -19.44 9.26 15.71
C ARG A 338 -18.54 8.12 16.15
N PRO A 339 -17.21 8.24 16.02
CA PRO A 339 -16.26 7.19 16.41
C PRO A 339 -16.35 6.81 17.89
N GLN A 340 -16.79 7.73 18.73
CA GLN A 340 -17.02 7.50 20.18
C GLN A 340 -18.16 6.49 20.46
N ASP A 341 -19.01 6.19 19.49
CA ASP A 341 -20.08 5.21 19.65
C ASP A 341 -19.58 3.76 19.47
N ILE A 342 -18.36 3.58 18.94
CA ILE A 342 -17.72 2.27 18.84
C ILE A 342 -17.30 1.80 20.24
N ARG A 343 -17.82 0.63 20.68
CA ARG A 343 -17.61 0.08 22.03
C ARG A 343 -17.10 -1.36 22.03
N HIS A 344 -17.41 -2.13 21.00
CA HIS A 344 -17.18 -3.58 20.95
C HIS A 344 -16.14 -4.01 19.90
N THR A 345 -15.54 -3.06 19.21
CA THR A 345 -14.47 -3.28 18.22
C THR A 345 -13.15 -2.82 18.82
N ALA A 346 -12.20 -3.73 19.02
CA ALA A 346 -10.88 -3.36 19.49
C ALA A 346 -10.10 -2.61 18.39
N LEU A 347 -9.26 -1.65 18.77
CA LEU A 347 -8.56 -0.76 17.85
C LEU A 347 -7.06 -0.98 17.88
N MET A 348 -6.47 -1.23 16.72
CA MET A 348 -5.01 -1.15 16.53
C MET A 348 -4.67 -0.08 15.48
N THR A 349 -3.68 0.77 15.78
CA THR A 349 -3.08 1.67 14.79
C THR A 349 -1.65 1.27 14.48
N ILE A 350 -1.26 1.35 13.21
CA ILE A 350 0.10 1.05 12.73
C ILE A 350 0.57 2.20 11.87
N GLU A 351 1.73 2.77 12.21
CA GLU A 351 2.38 3.86 11.46
C GLU A 351 3.83 3.52 11.15
N GLY A 352 4.38 4.11 10.09
CA GLY A 352 5.81 4.11 9.83
C GLY A 352 6.46 5.39 10.38
N GLU A 353 7.59 5.25 11.08
CA GLU A 353 8.33 6.42 11.59
C GLU A 353 8.76 7.39 10.47
N LEU A 354 9.09 6.84 9.29
CA LEU A 354 9.55 7.57 8.12
C LEU A 354 8.49 7.58 7.00
N ASP A 355 7.21 7.55 7.37
CA ASP A 355 6.13 7.61 6.40
C ASP A 355 6.02 9.02 5.80
N ASP A 356 6.29 9.13 4.49
CA ASP A 356 6.29 10.37 3.72
C ASP A 356 4.95 10.64 3.00
N ILE A 357 3.97 9.74 3.15
CA ILE A 357 2.63 9.85 2.59
C ILE A 357 1.62 10.19 3.68
N SER A 358 1.58 9.39 4.77
CA SER A 358 0.76 9.64 5.95
C SER A 358 1.69 9.90 7.14
N GLY A 359 1.89 11.16 7.48
CA GLY A 359 2.85 11.56 8.51
C GLY A 359 2.53 10.98 9.88
N SER A 360 3.57 10.86 10.70
CA SER A 360 3.45 10.29 12.05
C SER A 360 2.40 11.01 12.90
N GLY A 361 1.55 10.25 13.57
CA GLY A 361 0.43 10.72 14.37
C GLY A 361 -0.89 10.86 13.63
N GLN A 362 -0.90 10.83 12.29
CA GLN A 362 -2.14 10.97 11.50
C GLN A 362 -3.10 9.81 11.74
N THR A 363 -2.59 8.59 11.79
CA THR A 363 -3.41 7.39 12.04
C THR A 363 -3.69 7.22 13.53
N HIS A 364 -2.74 7.56 14.39
CA HIS A 364 -2.85 7.43 15.83
C HIS A 364 -4.03 8.21 16.43
N VAL A 365 -4.45 9.32 15.81
CA VAL A 365 -5.63 10.10 16.20
C VAL A 365 -6.90 9.26 16.33
N ALA A 366 -7.00 8.10 15.66
CA ALA A 366 -8.11 7.17 15.85
C ALA A 366 -8.36 6.84 17.33
N HIS A 367 -7.30 6.76 18.16
CA HIS A 367 -7.41 6.54 19.60
C HIS A 367 -8.02 7.71 20.35
N GLU A 368 -7.82 8.93 19.87
CA GLU A 368 -8.41 10.15 20.43
C GLU A 368 -9.90 10.26 20.07
N LEU A 369 -10.31 9.77 18.90
CA LEU A 369 -11.69 9.81 18.41
C LEU A 369 -12.55 8.67 18.96
N CYS A 370 -12.01 7.45 19.03
CA CYS A 370 -12.73 6.25 19.46
C CYS A 370 -12.78 6.13 20.98
N THR A 371 -13.27 7.16 21.68
CA THR A 371 -13.26 7.22 23.15
C THR A 371 -14.15 6.17 23.82
N GLY A 372 -15.11 5.58 23.10
CA GLY A 372 -15.97 4.51 23.59
C GLY A 372 -15.28 3.15 23.75
N ILE A 373 -14.13 2.95 23.10
CA ILE A 373 -13.37 1.70 23.20
C ILE A 373 -12.57 1.68 24.51
N PRO A 374 -12.63 0.60 25.31
CA PRO A 374 -11.81 0.46 26.53
C PRO A 374 -10.31 0.53 26.25
N GLN A 375 -9.52 1.06 27.18
CA GLN A 375 -8.08 1.29 27.00
C GLN A 375 -7.29 -0.02 26.78
N ASP A 376 -7.69 -1.10 27.41
CA ASP A 376 -7.11 -2.44 27.28
C ASP A 376 -7.39 -3.09 25.91
N GLN A 377 -8.38 -2.57 25.17
CA GLN A 377 -8.69 -3.01 23.81
C GLN A 377 -8.05 -2.10 22.73
N ARG A 378 -7.10 -1.26 23.12
CA ARG A 378 -6.41 -0.35 22.22
C ARG A 378 -4.93 -0.70 22.13
N ARG A 379 -4.39 -0.75 20.91
CA ARG A 379 -2.97 -0.98 20.66
C ARG A 379 -2.44 -0.02 19.60
N SER A 380 -1.25 0.51 19.80
CA SER A 380 -0.57 1.30 18.77
C SER A 380 0.83 0.76 18.49
N LEU A 381 1.26 0.84 17.24
CA LEU A 381 2.57 0.44 16.79
C LEU A 381 3.13 1.49 15.83
N THR A 382 4.26 2.09 16.18
CA THR A 382 5.08 2.88 15.25
C THR A 382 6.29 2.04 14.85
N ALA A 383 6.36 1.66 13.57
CA ALA A 383 7.45 0.86 13.04
C ALA A 383 8.68 1.75 12.78
N GLU A 384 9.77 1.53 13.54
CA GLU A 384 11.02 2.29 13.43
C GLU A 384 11.66 2.14 12.05
N LYS A 385 12.20 3.24 11.52
CA LYS A 385 12.91 3.32 10.22
C LYS A 385 12.10 2.73 9.07
N CYS A 386 10.78 2.82 9.14
CA CYS A 386 9.83 2.26 8.19
C CYS A 386 9.10 3.39 7.47
N GLY A 387 9.14 3.40 6.13
CA GLY A 387 8.32 4.27 5.30
C GLY A 387 6.98 3.61 4.98
N HIS A 388 6.13 4.33 4.25
CA HIS A 388 4.74 3.96 3.97
C HIS A 388 4.55 2.51 3.50
N TYR A 389 5.25 2.11 2.43
CA TYR A 389 5.12 0.75 1.86
C TYR A 389 5.63 -0.35 2.80
N GLY A 390 6.58 -0.02 3.67
CA GLY A 390 7.19 -0.98 4.59
C GLY A 390 6.28 -1.45 5.71
N ILE A 391 5.15 -0.74 5.99
CA ILE A 391 4.22 -1.14 7.04
C ILE A 391 3.30 -2.30 6.60
N PHE A 392 3.11 -2.53 5.29
CA PHE A 392 2.23 -3.57 4.77
C PHE A 392 2.91 -4.50 3.75
N SER A 393 4.20 -4.31 3.44
CA SER A 393 4.94 -5.14 2.49
C SER A 393 6.41 -5.29 2.87
N GLY A 394 7.04 -6.37 2.41
CA GLY A 394 8.46 -6.62 2.57
C GLY A 394 8.87 -7.19 3.92
N ARG A 395 10.18 -7.10 4.23
CA ARG A 395 10.75 -7.77 5.39
C ARG A 395 10.18 -7.27 6.73
N ARG A 396 10.05 -5.93 6.91
CA ARG A 396 9.54 -5.36 8.17
C ARG A 396 8.10 -5.77 8.43
N TRP A 397 7.26 -5.71 7.39
CA TRP A 397 5.92 -6.24 7.46
C TRP A 397 5.91 -7.67 7.99
N ARG A 398 6.62 -8.58 7.34
CA ARG A 398 6.58 -10.01 7.67
C ARG A 398 7.20 -10.36 9.02
N THR A 399 8.26 -9.64 9.45
CA THR A 399 9.05 -10.06 10.64
C THR A 399 8.79 -9.23 11.90
N ILE A 400 8.20 -8.04 11.79
CA ILE A 400 8.01 -7.12 12.91
C ILE A 400 6.53 -6.77 13.10
N ILE A 401 5.87 -6.36 12.02
CA ILE A 401 4.51 -5.79 12.11
C ILE A 401 3.46 -6.90 12.13
N TYR A 402 3.51 -7.82 11.18
CA TYR A 402 2.54 -8.89 11.08
C TYR A 402 2.44 -9.78 12.34
N PRO A 403 3.52 -10.19 13.01
CA PRO A 403 3.40 -10.95 14.26
C PRO A 403 2.56 -10.23 15.32
N GLN A 404 2.74 -8.92 15.49
CA GLN A 404 1.96 -8.14 16.46
C GLN A 404 0.49 -7.98 16.06
N LEU A 405 0.23 -7.81 14.76
CA LEU A 405 -1.14 -7.78 14.24
C LEU A 405 -1.83 -9.13 14.38
N ARG A 406 -1.14 -10.23 14.05
CA ARG A 406 -1.64 -11.60 14.22
C ARG A 406 -2.02 -11.87 15.67
N ASP A 407 -1.14 -11.50 16.60
CA ASP A 407 -1.38 -11.72 18.02
C ASP A 407 -2.56 -10.87 18.53
N PHE A 408 -2.67 -9.62 18.06
CA PHE A 408 -3.83 -8.77 18.35
C PHE A 408 -5.15 -9.36 17.81
N ILE A 409 -5.15 -9.92 16.60
CA ILE A 409 -6.33 -10.60 16.03
C ILE A 409 -6.68 -11.83 16.87
N ARG A 410 -5.70 -12.65 17.27
CA ARG A 410 -5.91 -13.87 18.06
C ARG A 410 -6.47 -13.59 19.45
N GLU A 411 -6.01 -12.53 20.11
CA GLU A 411 -6.50 -12.11 21.43
C GLU A 411 -8.00 -11.73 21.42
N HIS A 412 -8.51 -11.29 20.26
CA HIS A 412 -9.91 -10.88 20.11
C HIS A 412 -10.75 -11.86 19.28
N ALA A 413 -10.16 -12.97 18.84
CA ALA A 413 -10.89 -14.00 18.12
C ALA A 413 -11.76 -14.81 19.07
N PRO A 414 -12.97 -15.28 18.64
CA PRO A 414 -13.77 -16.21 19.42
C PRO A 414 -12.97 -17.50 19.68
N GLU A 415 -13.24 -18.14 20.81
CA GLU A 415 -12.65 -19.46 21.08
C GLU A 415 -13.01 -20.46 19.97
N PRO A 416 -12.04 -21.32 19.55
CA PRO A 416 -12.28 -22.33 18.52
C PRO A 416 -13.45 -23.24 18.89
N LYS A 417 -14.38 -23.44 17.98
CA LYS A 417 -15.58 -24.29 18.20
C LYS A 417 -15.27 -25.79 18.23
N HIS A 418 -14.07 -26.19 17.78
CA HIS A 418 -13.63 -27.57 17.70
C HIS A 418 -12.39 -27.81 18.55
N GLY A 419 -12.58 -28.44 19.69
CA GLY A 419 -11.61 -29.17 20.50
C GLY A 419 -10.40 -28.39 21.02
N ALA A 420 -10.38 -28.23 22.33
CA ALA A 420 -9.17 -27.91 23.05
C ALA A 420 -8.03 -28.84 22.58
N THR A 421 -6.96 -28.26 22.06
CA THR A 421 -5.69 -28.95 21.87
C THR A 421 -5.33 -29.59 23.20
N LYS A 422 -5.10 -30.92 23.17
CA LYS A 422 -4.53 -31.65 24.30
C LYS A 422 -3.32 -30.87 24.80
N ASP A 423 -3.32 -30.63 26.09
CA ASP A 423 -2.18 -30.08 26.82
C ASP A 423 -0.88 -30.73 26.31
N VAL A 424 -0.07 -29.93 25.64
CA VAL A 424 1.34 -30.27 25.48
C VAL A 424 1.96 -30.06 26.86
N PRO A 425 2.48 -31.11 27.53
CA PRO A 425 3.09 -30.94 28.82
C PRO A 425 4.23 -29.92 28.69
N GLU A 426 4.22 -28.89 29.52
CA GLU A 426 5.37 -28.00 29.70
C GLU A 426 6.61 -28.88 30.02
N THR A 427 7.55 -28.90 29.09
CA THR A 427 8.87 -29.48 29.35
C THR A 427 9.56 -28.61 30.38
N PRO A 428 9.94 -29.15 31.53
CA PRO A 428 10.63 -28.36 32.55
C PRO A 428 11.92 -27.78 32.00
N ALA A 429 12.20 -26.53 32.32
CA ALA A 429 13.40 -25.80 32.00
C ALA A 429 14.65 -26.65 32.20
N ALA A 430 15.45 -26.87 31.16
CA ALA A 430 16.71 -27.57 31.18
C ALA A 430 17.67 -26.84 32.14
N LYS A 431 17.96 -27.49 33.24
CA LYS A 431 19.07 -27.14 34.11
C LYS A 431 20.38 -27.26 33.34
N THR A 432 21.17 -26.22 33.41
CA THR A 432 22.58 -26.15 33.03
C THR A 432 23.30 -27.44 33.43
N LEU A 433 23.86 -28.15 32.46
CA LEU A 433 24.86 -29.18 32.68
C LEU A 433 26.18 -28.83 32.03
N SER A 434 27.20 -28.88 32.87
CA SER A 434 28.60 -28.60 32.62
C SER A 434 29.21 -29.48 31.53
N ALA A 435 30.28 -28.98 30.95
CA ALA A 435 31.14 -29.59 29.96
C ALA A 435 31.75 -30.92 30.43
N VAL A 436 31.87 -31.91 29.53
CA VAL A 436 32.79 -33.04 29.58
C VAL A 436 33.34 -33.34 28.17
N PRO A 437 34.58 -33.81 28.03
CA PRO A 437 35.48 -33.49 26.92
C PRO A 437 35.50 -34.49 25.75
N ALA A 438 36.29 -34.09 24.75
CA ALA A 438 36.53 -34.72 23.45
C ALA A 438 37.00 -36.19 23.50
N GLY A 439 36.58 -36.94 22.50
CA GLY A 439 37.12 -38.25 22.12
C GLY A 439 37.21 -38.41 20.60
N ASP A 440 38.31 -38.91 20.15
CA ASP A 440 38.96 -38.91 18.86
C ASP A 440 38.23 -39.41 17.61
N ALA A 441 38.77 -38.94 16.52
CA ALA A 441 38.62 -39.04 15.08
C ALA A 441 38.54 -40.47 14.46
N PRO A 442 38.36 -40.64 13.11
CA PRO A 442 39.45 -40.28 12.18
C PRO A 442 39.02 -39.61 10.87
N ALA A 443 40.03 -39.05 10.25
CA ALA A 443 40.08 -38.24 9.08
C ALA A 443 39.78 -38.96 7.74
N GLU A 444 39.23 -38.24 6.79
CA GLU A 444 39.58 -38.39 5.38
C GLU A 444 39.67 -37.07 4.65
N THR A 445 40.71 -36.98 3.86
CA THR A 445 41.27 -35.82 3.17
C THR A 445 40.54 -35.49 1.89
N THR A 446 40.29 -34.19 1.62
CA THR A 446 40.56 -33.63 0.30
C THR A 446 40.76 -32.11 0.32
N ARG A 447 41.75 -31.67 -0.45
CA ARG A 447 42.33 -30.36 -0.61
C ARG A 447 41.31 -29.31 -1.10
N ALA A 448 41.33 -28.12 -0.52
CA ALA A 448 40.95 -26.90 -1.18
C ALA A 448 41.88 -25.75 -0.82
N THR A 449 42.30 -25.04 -1.82
CA THR A 449 43.31 -23.99 -1.80
C THR A 449 42.80 -22.69 -1.14
N ALA A 450 43.65 -22.13 -0.31
CA ALA A 450 43.46 -20.87 0.38
C ALA A 450 43.67 -19.68 -0.57
N ALA A 451 42.71 -18.74 -0.60
CA ALA A 451 42.94 -17.40 -1.11
C ALA A 451 42.86 -16.38 0.03
N LYS A 452 43.92 -15.62 0.15
CA LYS A 452 44.20 -14.62 1.17
C LYS A 452 43.22 -13.47 1.20
N ARG A 453 42.66 -13.20 2.35
CA ARG A 453 41.89 -11.99 2.65
C ARG A 453 42.88 -10.90 3.13
N ALA A 454 43.03 -9.85 2.30
CA ALA A 454 43.79 -8.65 2.67
C ALA A 454 42.84 -7.67 3.43
N LYS A 455 43.29 -7.23 4.60
CA LYS A 455 42.69 -6.13 5.39
C LYS A 455 43.06 -4.80 4.74
N ALA A 456 42.05 -3.92 4.52
CA ALA A 456 42.28 -2.51 4.25
C ALA A 456 41.88 -1.67 5.49
N PRO A 457 42.59 -0.59 5.78
CA PRO A 457 42.45 0.15 7.03
C PRO A 457 41.35 1.21 6.97
N ALA A 458 40.75 1.45 8.14
CA ALA A 458 39.80 2.52 8.39
C ALA A 458 40.42 3.90 8.12
N LYS A 459 39.74 4.75 7.38
CA LYS A 459 40.08 6.16 7.19
C LYS A 459 39.12 7.05 7.97
N ALA A 460 39.68 7.90 8.79
CA ALA A 460 39.01 8.80 9.71
C ALA A 460 38.19 9.89 8.99
N ALA A 461 37.08 10.28 9.64
CA ALA A 461 36.26 11.41 9.28
C ALA A 461 37.00 12.73 9.43
N ALA A 462 36.89 13.64 8.45
CA ALA A 462 37.31 15.04 8.53
C ALA A 462 36.05 15.94 8.60
N PRO A 463 36.14 17.10 9.28
CA PRO A 463 34.97 17.88 9.68
C PRO A 463 34.41 18.76 8.56
N ALA A 464 33.10 19.00 8.62
CA ALA A 464 32.36 19.89 7.73
C ALA A 464 32.86 21.33 7.80
N LYS A 465 33.11 21.91 6.64
CA LYS A 465 33.40 23.36 6.49
C LYS A 465 32.09 24.14 6.46
N ALA A 466 32.02 25.17 7.31
CA ALA A 466 30.96 26.15 7.37
C ALA A 466 30.90 27.01 6.06
N ALA A 467 29.66 27.28 5.62
CA ALA A 467 29.38 28.22 4.54
C ALA A 467 29.54 29.69 5.00
N PRO A 468 29.95 30.62 4.16
CA PRO A 468 30.16 32.00 4.56
C PRO A 468 28.86 32.81 4.58
N ALA A 469 28.72 33.66 5.60
CA ALA A 469 27.66 34.61 5.81
C ALA A 469 27.57 35.66 4.69
N ALA A 470 26.39 35.84 4.11
CA ALA A 470 26.09 36.92 3.18
C ALA A 470 25.89 38.24 3.94
N LYS A 471 26.64 39.26 3.55
CA LYS A 471 26.62 40.64 4.05
C LYS A 471 25.27 41.31 3.75
N ARG A 472 24.64 41.85 4.78
CA ARG A 472 23.60 42.88 4.68
C ARG A 472 24.17 44.14 4.02
N ALA A 473 23.52 44.55 2.91
CA ALA A 473 23.63 45.93 2.41
C ALA A 473 22.35 46.68 2.77
N ALA A 474 22.54 47.76 3.52
CA ALA A 474 21.50 48.74 3.83
C ALA A 474 21.46 49.79 2.75
N ALA A 475 20.29 50.13 2.22
CA ALA A 475 19.97 51.38 1.57
C ALA A 475 18.45 51.50 1.49
N GLY A 476 17.84 52.42 2.21
CA GLY A 476 17.47 53.71 1.65
C GLY A 476 15.95 53.75 1.46
N SER A 477 15.26 54.29 2.46
CA SER A 477 13.87 54.77 2.35
C SER A 477 13.79 56.03 1.50
N PRO A 478 12.74 56.25 0.74
CA PRO A 478 12.16 57.59 0.64
C PRO A 478 10.64 57.69 0.86
N ARG A 479 10.36 58.50 1.84
CA ARG A 479 9.27 59.51 1.97
C ARG A 479 7.97 59.32 1.20
N ALA A 480 6.93 59.32 2.03
CA ALA A 480 5.52 59.59 1.72
C ALA A 480 5.32 60.94 0.97
N LYS A 481 4.41 60.93 -0.01
CA LYS A 481 3.66 62.10 -0.46
C LYS A 481 2.16 61.80 -0.37
N ALA A 482 1.52 62.51 0.52
CA ALA A 482 0.08 62.66 0.60
C ALA A 482 -0.45 63.43 -0.62
N VAL A 483 -1.55 62.98 -1.22
CA VAL A 483 -2.40 63.80 -2.05
C VAL A 483 -3.87 63.55 -1.68
N ARG A 484 -4.49 64.65 -1.44
CA ARG A 484 -5.81 65.01 -0.94
C ARG A 484 -6.97 64.41 -1.75
N THR A 485 -8.01 64.11 -0.98
CA THR A 485 -9.42 64.00 -1.36
C THR A 485 -9.96 65.04 -2.36
N ARG A 486 -10.81 64.62 -3.27
CA ARG A 486 -11.97 65.41 -3.71
C ARG A 486 -13.19 64.51 -3.90
N LYS A 487 -14.25 64.98 -3.30
CA LYS A 487 -15.66 64.52 -3.31
C LYS A 487 -16.39 65.13 -4.52
N ALA A 488 -17.51 64.47 -4.87
CA ALA A 488 -18.62 64.91 -5.68
C ALA A 488 -18.54 64.45 -7.19
N ALA A 489 -19.54 63.87 -7.79
CA ALA A 489 -20.98 63.85 -7.66
C ALA A 489 -21.52 62.44 -7.96
#